data_ad57b3ec055fdd17fe697c616c19c38c
#
_entry.id   ad57b3ec055fdd17fe697c616c19c38c
#
_cell.length_a   1.000
_cell.length_b   1.000
_cell.length_c   1.000
_cell.angle_alpha   90.00
_cell.angle_beta   90.00
_cell.angle_gamma   90.00
#
_symmetry.space_group_name_H-M   'P 1'
#
loop_
_entity.id
_entity.type
_entity.pdbx_description
1 polymer ?
#
loop_
_entity_poly.entity_id
_entity_poly.type
_entity_poly.pdbx_seq_one_letter_code
_entity_poly.pdbx_strand_id
1 'polypeptide(L)'
;VVKSCANSTTTLIFVSRIQFYPQRFMSTNARIGIKLEDGSILSAYHHWDGYPEWLGVTLKTQYNKKEKVAELIDGGNMSSCWSDNVFDYEKQEFVKRDPQPEYYGGDDEAPRLSRNFTQFAFDSKSGEEFLYLFSENEWNGFSINHKYDDDYTILDTKIIPVEIPDFDVADDS
;
A
#
# COMPACT_ATOMS: atom_id res chain seq x y z
N VAL A 1 -23.60 59.21 34.92
CA VAL A 1 -24.07 57.92 34.38
C VAL A 1 -23.05 57.43 33.40
N VAL A 2 -22.22 56.45 33.80
CA VAL A 2 -21.19 55.84 32.97
C VAL A 2 -21.74 54.50 32.52
N LYS A 3 -21.95 54.31 31.20
CA LYS A 3 -22.26 53.00 30.62
C LYS A 3 -20.97 52.29 30.29
N SER A 4 -20.75 51.18 30.97
CA SER A 4 -19.72 50.20 30.70
C SER A 4 -20.06 49.43 29.43
N CYS A 5 -19.20 49.49 28.41
CA CYS A 5 -19.23 48.56 27.28
C CYS A 5 -18.39 47.33 27.60
N ALA A 6 -19.05 46.20 27.78
CA ALA A 6 -18.39 44.93 27.90
C ALA A 6 -17.99 44.43 26.50
N ASN A 7 -16.69 44.32 26.22
CA ASN A 7 -16.16 43.67 25.05
C ASN A 7 -16.22 42.15 25.26
N SER A 8 -17.11 41.51 24.54
CA SER A 8 -17.17 40.05 24.45
C SER A 8 -16.16 39.56 23.43
N THR A 9 -15.03 39.06 23.88
CA THR A 9 -14.05 38.38 23.02
C THR A 9 -14.52 36.95 22.83
N THR A 10 -15.09 36.66 21.67
CA THR A 10 -15.44 35.29 21.28
C THR A 10 -14.19 34.57 20.88
N THR A 11 -13.68 33.73 21.76
CA THR A 11 -12.56 32.79 21.45
C THR A 11 -13.13 31.65 20.63
N LEU A 12 -12.79 31.62 19.33
CA LEU A 12 -13.08 30.49 18.47
C LEU A 12 -12.12 29.35 18.85
N ILE A 13 -12.64 28.36 19.56
CA ILE A 13 -11.92 27.11 19.82
C ILE A 13 -12.01 26.28 18.55
N PHE A 14 -10.92 26.24 17.78
CA PHE A 14 -10.76 25.24 16.72
C PHE A 14 -10.57 23.87 17.37
N VAL A 15 -11.65 23.12 17.50
CA VAL A 15 -11.58 21.70 17.82
C VAL A 15 -11.15 20.99 16.54
N SER A 16 -9.84 20.73 16.40
CA SER A 16 -9.35 19.80 15.39
C SER A 16 -9.98 18.45 15.70
N ARG A 17 -10.92 18.02 14.86
CA ARG A 17 -11.42 16.65 14.86
C ARG A 17 -10.27 15.75 14.47
N ILE A 18 -9.57 15.24 15.46
CA ILE A 18 -8.74 14.04 15.29
C ILE A 18 -9.72 12.93 14.95
N GLN A 19 -9.81 12.61 13.68
CA GLN A 19 -10.58 11.47 13.21
C GLN A 19 -9.80 10.23 13.61
N PHE A 20 -10.17 9.66 14.77
CA PHE A 20 -9.73 8.33 15.16
C PHE A 20 -10.32 7.36 14.14
N TYR A 21 -9.53 6.96 13.14
CA TYR A 21 -9.83 5.75 12.40
C TYR A 21 -9.64 4.57 13.35
N PRO A 22 -10.68 3.75 13.59
CA PRO A 22 -10.49 2.52 14.35
C PRO A 22 -9.44 1.71 13.59
N GLN A 23 -8.31 1.43 14.23
CA GLN A 23 -7.33 0.50 13.69
C GLN A 23 -8.03 -0.85 13.56
N ARG A 24 -8.45 -1.16 12.34
CA ARG A 24 -8.80 -2.52 11.99
C ARG A 24 -7.49 -3.30 11.98
N PHE A 25 -7.36 -4.22 12.92
CA PHE A 25 -6.37 -5.29 12.89
C PHE A 25 -6.70 -6.29 11.78
N MET A 26 -6.81 -5.82 10.56
CA MET A 26 -6.90 -6.63 9.36
C MET A 26 -5.72 -6.23 8.50
N SER A 27 -4.94 -7.23 8.06
CA SER A 27 -3.85 -6.96 7.13
C SER A 27 -4.40 -6.23 5.91
N THR A 28 -3.89 -5.04 5.64
CA THR A 28 -4.20 -4.32 4.41
C THR A 28 -3.36 -4.92 3.30
N ASN A 29 -4.02 -5.61 2.38
CA ASN A 29 -3.35 -6.31 1.30
C ASN A 29 -3.23 -5.42 0.06
N ALA A 30 -2.20 -5.66 -0.72
CA ALA A 30 -1.96 -4.93 -1.96
C ALA A 30 -1.42 -5.84 -3.07
N ARG A 31 -1.43 -5.33 -4.29
CA ARG A 31 -0.73 -5.92 -5.42
C ARG A 31 0.22 -4.91 -6.04
N ILE A 32 1.44 -5.34 -6.26
CA ILE A 32 2.52 -4.53 -6.82
C ILE A 32 2.75 -4.99 -8.25
N GLY A 33 2.70 -4.08 -9.22
CA GLY A 33 2.87 -4.38 -10.63
C GLY A 33 3.89 -3.49 -11.34
N ILE A 34 4.47 -4.02 -12.39
CA ILE A 34 5.30 -3.29 -13.34
C ILE A 34 4.71 -3.41 -14.74
N LYS A 35 4.54 -2.27 -15.42
CA LYS A 35 4.10 -2.24 -16.81
C LYS A 35 5.26 -2.59 -17.73
N LEU A 36 5.05 -3.60 -18.57
CA LEU A 36 6.01 -4.04 -19.56
C LEU A 36 5.88 -3.26 -20.88
N GLU A 37 6.83 -3.41 -21.79
CA GLU A 37 6.88 -2.66 -23.06
C GLU A 37 5.70 -2.95 -23.99
N ASP A 38 5.14 -4.15 -23.93
CA ASP A 38 3.95 -4.54 -24.69
C ASP A 38 2.62 -4.10 -24.06
N GLY A 39 2.67 -3.39 -22.92
CA GLY A 39 1.51 -2.91 -22.17
C GLY A 39 0.94 -3.92 -21.18
N SER A 40 1.45 -5.14 -21.13
CA SER A 40 1.11 -6.11 -20.09
C SER A 40 1.71 -5.70 -18.74
N ILE A 41 1.19 -6.30 -17.66
CA ILE A 41 1.60 -6.00 -16.29
C ILE A 41 2.00 -7.29 -15.60
N LEU A 42 3.26 -7.37 -15.17
CA LEU A 42 3.73 -8.42 -14.27
C LEU A 42 3.53 -7.96 -12.84
N SER A 43 2.97 -8.81 -11.97
CA SER A 43 2.60 -8.39 -10.61
C SER A 43 2.75 -9.48 -9.57
N ALA A 44 2.95 -9.06 -8.32
CA ALA A 44 3.01 -9.91 -7.14
C ALA A 44 2.08 -9.39 -6.04
N TYR A 45 1.57 -10.32 -5.23
CA TYR A 45 0.76 -10.02 -4.05
C TYR A 45 1.65 -9.59 -2.88
N HIS A 46 1.15 -8.63 -2.08
CA HIS A 46 1.80 -8.13 -0.87
C HIS A 46 0.82 -8.16 0.30
N HIS A 47 1.20 -8.78 1.40
CA HIS A 47 0.26 -9.13 2.48
C HIS A 47 0.09 -8.05 3.55
N TRP A 48 1.20 -7.51 4.10
CA TRP A 48 1.15 -6.63 5.25
C TRP A 48 1.26 -5.16 4.88
N ASP A 49 0.46 -4.31 5.57
CA ASP A 49 0.59 -2.85 5.52
C ASP A 49 0.58 -2.24 4.11
N GLY A 50 -0.34 -2.74 3.25
CA GLY A 50 -0.45 -2.36 1.85
C GLY A 50 -0.94 -0.93 1.58
N TYR A 51 -1.13 -0.08 2.60
CA TYR A 51 -1.64 1.28 2.47
C TYR A 51 -0.58 2.27 1.96
N PRO A 52 -1.01 3.41 1.36
CA PRO A 52 -0.10 4.35 0.69
C PRO A 52 0.98 4.94 1.58
N GLU A 53 0.67 5.19 2.85
CA GLU A 53 1.56 5.82 3.83
C GLU A 53 2.73 4.91 4.24
N TRP A 54 2.60 3.61 4.05
CA TRP A 54 3.69 2.67 4.31
C TRP A 54 4.21 2.00 3.04
N LEU A 55 3.40 1.12 2.39
CA LEU A 55 3.84 0.42 1.18
C LEU A 55 4.14 1.39 0.04
N GLY A 56 3.25 2.35 -0.20
CA GLY A 56 3.44 3.34 -1.25
C GLY A 56 4.74 4.11 -1.07
N VAL A 57 4.99 4.63 0.15
CA VAL A 57 6.22 5.35 0.49
C VAL A 57 7.46 4.45 0.37
N THR A 58 7.37 3.19 0.84
CA THR A 58 8.46 2.22 0.72
C THR A 58 8.81 1.95 -0.75
N LEU A 59 7.81 1.77 -1.61
CA LEU A 59 8.03 1.58 -3.04
C LEU A 59 8.69 2.81 -3.69
N LYS A 60 8.22 4.01 -3.38
CA LYS A 60 8.84 5.26 -3.89
C LYS A 60 10.29 5.43 -3.46
N THR A 61 10.63 5.06 -2.23
CA THR A 61 11.95 5.30 -1.66
C THR A 61 12.95 4.18 -1.97
N GLN A 62 12.54 2.93 -1.85
CA GLN A 62 13.45 1.77 -1.97
C GLN A 62 13.47 1.16 -3.37
N TYR A 63 12.33 1.23 -4.10
CA TYR A 63 12.13 0.62 -5.41
C TYR A 63 11.83 1.67 -6.48
N ASN A 64 12.70 2.67 -6.60
CA ASN A 64 12.54 3.83 -7.49
C ASN A 64 13.17 3.67 -8.87
N LYS A 65 13.65 2.46 -9.21
CA LYS A 65 14.25 2.12 -10.49
C LYS A 65 13.63 0.87 -11.06
N LYS A 66 13.44 0.85 -12.38
CA LYS A 66 12.81 -0.28 -13.11
C LYS A 66 13.44 -1.62 -12.76
N GLU A 67 14.76 -1.69 -12.65
CA GLU A 67 15.51 -2.92 -12.35
C GLU A 67 15.17 -3.43 -10.94
N LYS A 68 15.13 -2.54 -9.95
CA LYS A 68 14.76 -2.90 -8.57
C LYS A 68 13.31 -3.34 -8.45
N VAL A 69 12.41 -2.72 -9.20
CA VAL A 69 10.99 -3.10 -9.25
C VAL A 69 10.83 -4.47 -9.89
N ALA A 70 11.51 -4.70 -11.01
CA ALA A 70 11.48 -5.99 -11.70
C ALA A 70 12.02 -7.13 -10.80
N GLU A 71 13.15 -6.89 -10.13
CA GLU A 71 13.73 -7.85 -9.17
C GLU A 71 12.78 -8.14 -8.01
N LEU A 72 12.14 -7.12 -7.44
CA LEU A 72 11.15 -7.29 -6.38
C LEU A 72 9.99 -8.18 -6.81
N ILE A 73 9.42 -7.94 -7.99
CA ILE A 73 8.26 -8.67 -8.49
C ILE A 73 8.65 -10.08 -8.92
N ASP A 74 9.85 -10.29 -9.48
CA ASP A 74 10.34 -11.59 -9.94
C ASP A 74 10.43 -12.63 -8.81
N GLY A 75 10.63 -12.17 -7.57
CA GLY A 75 10.60 -13.03 -6.39
C GLY A 75 9.21 -13.61 -6.06
N GLY A 76 8.14 -13.08 -6.67
CA GLY A 76 6.77 -13.56 -6.49
C GLY A 76 6.02 -12.93 -5.32
N ASN A 77 4.96 -13.61 -4.90
CA ASN A 77 4.12 -13.17 -3.80
C ASN A 77 4.90 -13.11 -2.49
N MET A 78 4.59 -12.09 -1.67
CA MET A 78 5.38 -11.78 -0.48
C MET A 78 4.53 -11.39 0.72
N SER A 79 5.04 -11.63 1.90
CA SER A 79 4.46 -11.12 3.15
C SER A 79 4.77 -9.63 3.30
N SER A 80 6.00 -9.20 2.99
CA SER A 80 6.44 -7.80 3.03
C SER A 80 7.54 -7.56 1.99
N CYS A 81 7.52 -6.40 1.35
CA CYS A 81 8.59 -5.98 0.44
C CYS A 81 9.82 -5.41 1.17
N TRP A 82 9.70 -5.10 2.46
CA TRP A 82 10.76 -4.44 3.24
C TRP A 82 10.68 -4.86 4.70
N SER A 83 11.27 -6.01 5.05
CA SER A 83 11.27 -6.56 6.41
C SER A 83 12.68 -6.59 6.99
N ASP A 84 12.86 -5.95 8.15
CA ASP A 84 14.10 -5.95 8.93
C ASP A 84 14.11 -7.01 10.03
N ASN A 85 13.08 -7.86 10.07
CA ASN A 85 12.95 -8.95 11.05
C ASN A 85 12.75 -10.28 10.32
N VAL A 86 13.31 -11.33 10.90
CA VAL A 86 13.05 -12.73 10.51
C VAL A 86 12.85 -13.56 11.76
N PHE A 87 11.90 -14.50 11.71
CA PHE A 87 11.71 -15.44 12.82
C PHE A 87 12.77 -16.55 12.76
N ASP A 88 13.60 -16.59 13.81
CA ASP A 88 14.60 -17.66 13.98
C ASP A 88 13.94 -18.85 14.70
N TYR A 89 13.70 -19.92 13.95
CA TYR A 89 13.02 -21.11 14.47
C TYR A 89 13.87 -21.89 15.47
N GLU A 90 15.19 -21.75 15.47
CA GLU A 90 16.07 -22.42 16.44
C GLU A 90 16.02 -21.69 17.79
N LYS A 91 16.02 -20.35 17.75
CA LYS A 91 15.94 -19.50 18.95
C LYS A 91 14.52 -19.21 19.42
N GLN A 92 13.51 -19.49 18.58
CA GLN A 92 12.09 -19.17 18.83
C GLN A 92 11.85 -17.67 19.09
N GLU A 93 12.59 -16.81 18.38
CA GLU A 93 12.47 -15.35 18.52
C GLU A 93 12.65 -14.62 17.18
N PHE A 94 12.20 -13.36 17.13
CA PHE A 94 12.49 -12.49 15.98
C PHE A 94 13.89 -11.89 16.12
N VAL A 95 14.70 -12.03 15.06
CA VAL A 95 16.02 -11.43 14.96
C VAL A 95 16.04 -10.33 13.91
N LYS A 96 16.80 -9.27 14.17
CA LYS A 96 16.99 -8.17 13.22
C LYS A 96 17.92 -8.59 12.08
N ARG A 97 17.64 -8.08 10.88
CA ARG A 97 18.47 -8.23 9.68
C ARG A 97 18.44 -6.94 8.87
N ASP A 98 19.28 -6.86 7.84
CA ASP A 98 19.16 -5.82 6.84
C ASP A 98 17.81 -5.96 6.12
N PRO A 99 17.07 -4.84 5.91
CA PRO A 99 15.75 -4.88 5.29
C PRO A 99 15.78 -5.50 3.89
N GLN A 100 14.89 -6.43 3.65
CA GLN A 100 14.76 -7.14 2.38
C GLN A 100 13.35 -7.70 2.22
N PRO A 101 12.94 -8.08 0.98
CA PRO A 101 11.67 -8.75 0.76
C PRO A 101 11.59 -10.10 1.48
N GLU A 102 10.39 -10.42 1.94
CA GLU A 102 10.06 -11.71 2.54
C GLU A 102 9.03 -12.42 1.67
N TYR A 103 9.51 -13.29 0.80
CA TYR A 103 8.70 -14.03 -0.15
C TYR A 103 8.13 -15.30 0.47
N TYR A 104 6.94 -15.70 0.01
CA TYR A 104 6.35 -16.99 0.41
C TYR A 104 7.11 -18.18 -0.18
N GLY A 105 7.60 -18.03 -1.42
CA GLY A 105 8.29 -19.09 -2.15
C GLY A 105 7.36 -20.18 -2.68
N GLY A 106 7.85 -20.94 -3.65
CA GLY A 106 7.09 -22.00 -4.30
C GLY A 106 6.46 -21.59 -5.63
N ASP A 107 6.12 -22.58 -6.44
CA ASP A 107 5.64 -22.38 -7.82
C ASP A 107 4.27 -21.68 -7.87
N ASP A 108 3.42 -21.91 -6.85
CA ASP A 108 2.09 -21.29 -6.73
C ASP A 108 2.15 -19.80 -6.37
N GLU A 109 3.31 -19.33 -5.92
CA GLU A 109 3.54 -17.96 -5.49
C GLU A 109 4.29 -17.12 -6.55
N ALA A 110 4.40 -17.63 -7.76
CA ALA A 110 5.06 -16.94 -8.87
C ALA A 110 4.33 -15.65 -9.26
N PRO A 111 5.04 -14.68 -9.86
CA PRO A 111 4.42 -13.46 -10.36
C PRO A 111 3.34 -13.77 -11.40
N ARG A 112 2.29 -12.95 -11.42
CA ARG A 112 1.19 -13.08 -12.36
C ARG A 112 1.29 -12.06 -13.49
N LEU A 113 1.10 -12.52 -14.72
CA LEU A 113 1.04 -11.68 -15.90
C LEU A 113 -0.43 -11.34 -16.24
N SER A 114 -0.74 -10.06 -16.33
CA SER A 114 -2.03 -9.52 -16.77
C SER A 114 -1.83 -8.80 -18.10
N ARG A 115 -2.78 -8.96 -19.03
CA ARG A 115 -2.67 -8.38 -20.39
C ARG A 115 -2.74 -6.86 -20.41
N ASN A 116 -3.47 -6.28 -19.45
CA ASN A 116 -3.72 -4.85 -19.34
C ASN A 116 -4.10 -4.46 -17.91
N PHE A 117 -4.28 -3.18 -17.67
CA PHE A 117 -4.65 -2.64 -16.37
C PHE A 117 -6.00 -3.18 -15.86
N THR A 118 -6.99 -3.32 -16.73
CA THR A 118 -8.31 -3.85 -16.34
C THR A 118 -8.19 -5.27 -15.79
N GLN A 119 -7.44 -6.14 -16.48
CA GLN A 119 -7.19 -7.49 -15.99
C GLN A 119 -6.37 -7.49 -14.69
N PHE A 120 -5.32 -6.67 -14.60
CA PHE A 120 -4.52 -6.50 -13.38
C PHE A 120 -5.37 -6.15 -12.16
N ALA A 121 -6.27 -5.17 -12.31
CA ALA A 121 -7.17 -4.77 -11.25
C ALA A 121 -8.26 -5.81 -10.95
N PHE A 122 -8.78 -6.48 -11.99
CA PHE A 122 -9.85 -7.48 -11.84
C PHE A 122 -9.35 -8.79 -11.24
N ASP A 123 -8.09 -9.13 -11.50
CA ASP A 123 -7.46 -10.34 -10.97
C ASP A 123 -7.11 -10.22 -9.46
N SER A 124 -7.23 -9.03 -8.87
CA SER A 124 -7.05 -8.78 -7.44
C SER A 124 -8.24 -9.27 -6.60
N LYS A 125 -8.73 -10.49 -6.90
CA LYS A 125 -9.85 -11.12 -6.21
C LYS A 125 -9.52 -11.67 -4.83
N SER A 126 -8.24 -11.62 -4.45
CA SER A 126 -7.74 -12.20 -3.21
C SER A 126 -7.89 -11.25 -2.01
N GLY A 127 -8.66 -10.16 -2.16
CA GLY A 127 -8.94 -9.20 -1.11
C GLY A 127 -7.94 -8.05 -1.02
N GLU A 128 -7.19 -7.81 -2.11
CA GLU A 128 -6.34 -6.61 -2.20
C GLU A 128 -7.18 -5.34 -2.11
N GLU A 129 -6.76 -4.41 -1.26
CA GLU A 129 -7.40 -3.11 -1.05
C GLU A 129 -6.70 -2.01 -1.86
N PHE A 130 -5.42 -2.22 -2.20
CA PHE A 130 -4.61 -1.29 -2.96
C PHE A 130 -3.87 -1.96 -4.11
N LEU A 131 -3.65 -1.18 -5.17
CA LEU A 131 -2.83 -1.54 -6.31
C LEU A 131 -1.75 -0.49 -6.48
N TYR A 132 -0.53 -0.93 -6.75
CA TYR A 132 0.60 -0.07 -7.09
C TYR A 132 1.16 -0.48 -8.42
N LEU A 133 1.23 0.45 -9.37
CA LEU A 133 1.72 0.20 -10.70
C LEU A 133 2.92 1.10 -11.01
N PHE A 134 4.06 0.49 -11.27
CA PHE A 134 5.23 1.18 -11.80
C PHE A 134 5.14 1.28 -13.31
N SER A 135 5.05 2.50 -13.81
CA SER A 135 5.03 2.80 -15.24
C SER A 135 5.65 4.18 -15.48
N GLU A 136 6.33 4.35 -16.61
CA GLU A 136 6.97 5.64 -16.98
C GLU A 136 7.95 6.18 -15.91
N ASN A 137 8.64 5.26 -15.22
CA ASN A 137 9.55 5.49 -14.10
C ASN A 137 8.91 6.13 -12.85
N GLU A 138 7.60 5.98 -12.68
CA GLU A 138 6.84 6.49 -11.54
C GLU A 138 5.94 5.42 -10.94
N TRP A 139 5.66 5.56 -9.64
CA TRP A 139 4.66 4.76 -8.94
C TRP A 139 3.30 5.44 -8.97
N ASN A 140 2.30 4.67 -9.37
CA ASN A 140 0.90 5.08 -9.35
C ASN A 140 0.14 4.18 -8.37
N GLY A 141 -0.53 4.79 -7.39
CA GLY A 141 -1.33 4.09 -6.39
C GLY A 141 -2.82 4.16 -6.71
N PHE A 142 -3.55 3.10 -6.39
CA PHE A 142 -5.00 3.03 -6.55
C PHE A 142 -5.60 2.29 -5.37
N SER A 143 -6.73 2.76 -4.85
CA SER A 143 -7.59 1.95 -3.99
C SER A 143 -8.56 1.15 -4.87
N ILE A 144 -8.84 -0.07 -4.44
CA ILE A 144 -9.76 -0.97 -5.12
C ILE A 144 -10.90 -1.34 -4.19
N ASN A 145 -12.14 -1.12 -4.66
CA ASN A 145 -13.34 -1.46 -3.92
C ASN A 145 -14.23 -2.33 -4.79
N HIS A 146 -14.43 -3.56 -4.37
CA HIS A 146 -15.35 -4.49 -4.99
C HIS A 146 -16.72 -4.41 -4.34
N LYS A 147 -17.76 -4.36 -5.16
CA LYS A 147 -19.13 -4.58 -4.72
C LYS A 147 -19.49 -6.04 -4.98
N TYR A 148 -19.94 -6.72 -3.96
CA TYR A 148 -20.34 -8.13 -4.00
C TYR A 148 -21.86 -8.29 -3.95
N ASP A 149 -22.36 -9.38 -4.50
CA ASP A 149 -23.71 -9.89 -4.23
C ASP A 149 -23.72 -10.78 -2.96
N ASP A 150 -24.91 -11.35 -2.69
CA ASP A 150 -25.11 -12.21 -1.53
C ASP A 150 -24.32 -13.55 -1.61
N ASP A 151 -23.87 -13.93 -2.80
CA ASP A 151 -23.06 -15.13 -3.08
C ASP A 151 -21.55 -14.80 -3.17
N TYR A 152 -21.13 -13.59 -2.75
CA TYR A 152 -19.75 -13.08 -2.83
C TYR A 152 -19.20 -13.00 -4.27
N THR A 153 -20.08 -12.85 -5.26
CA THR A 153 -19.66 -12.58 -6.63
C THR A 153 -19.42 -11.10 -6.83
N ILE A 154 -18.31 -10.72 -7.47
CA ILE A 154 -18.02 -9.32 -7.75
C ILE A 154 -18.99 -8.80 -8.81
N LEU A 155 -19.85 -7.86 -8.40
CA LEU A 155 -20.80 -7.17 -9.29
C LEU A 155 -20.17 -5.95 -9.95
N ASP A 156 -19.31 -5.24 -9.23
CA ASP A 156 -18.68 -4.00 -9.71
C ASP A 156 -17.34 -3.80 -8.99
N THR A 157 -16.43 -3.08 -9.64
CA THR A 157 -15.12 -2.73 -9.11
C THR A 157 -14.86 -1.26 -9.36
N LYS A 158 -14.70 -0.50 -8.30
CA LYS A 158 -14.25 0.89 -8.36
C LYS A 158 -12.75 0.97 -8.10
N ILE A 159 -12.04 1.61 -9.02
CA ILE A 159 -10.61 1.89 -8.92
C ILE A 159 -10.46 3.41 -8.82
N ILE A 160 -9.88 3.86 -7.72
CA ILE A 160 -9.74 5.29 -7.43
C ILE A 160 -8.25 5.58 -7.25
N PRO A 161 -7.66 6.49 -8.05
CA PRO A 161 -6.30 6.94 -7.84
C PRO A 161 -6.12 7.46 -6.42
N VAL A 162 -5.04 7.06 -5.76
CA VAL A 162 -4.65 7.55 -4.43
C VAL A 162 -3.26 8.17 -4.51
N GLU A 163 -3.07 9.24 -3.76
CA GLU A 163 -1.77 9.86 -3.62
C GLU A 163 -0.87 8.97 -2.76
N ILE A 164 0.36 8.77 -3.22
CA ILE A 164 1.43 8.16 -2.42
C ILE A 164 2.18 9.32 -1.78
N PRO A 165 2.16 9.45 -0.43
CA PRO A 165 2.85 10.53 0.25
C PRO A 165 4.34 10.56 -0.08
N ASP A 166 4.93 11.76 -0.06
CA ASP A 166 6.37 11.87 -0.03
C ASP A 166 6.89 11.51 1.36
N PHE A 167 8.09 10.93 1.41
CA PHE A 167 8.74 10.68 2.68
C PHE A 167 9.25 12.03 3.23
N ASP A 168 8.49 12.63 4.14
CA ASP A 168 8.99 13.72 4.95
C ASP A 168 10.02 13.14 5.91
N VAL A 169 11.30 13.39 5.65
CA VAL A 169 12.32 13.27 6.68
C VAL A 169 11.94 14.32 7.71
N ALA A 170 11.22 13.90 8.75
CA ALA A 170 10.98 14.78 9.88
C ALA A 170 12.34 15.32 10.31
N ASP A 171 12.46 16.64 10.25
CA ASP A 171 13.67 17.38 10.68
C ASP A 171 13.80 17.14 12.19
N ASP A 172 14.54 16.09 12.57
CA ASP A 172 14.97 15.85 13.95
C ASP A 172 16.09 16.87 14.26
N SER A 173 15.68 18.12 14.46
CA SER A 173 16.52 19.19 14.99
C SER A 173 16.21 19.50 16.45
#